data_dbdfe9a373dee3fbe44e8ec87bac42c5
#
_entry.id   dbdfe9a373dee3fbe44e8ec87bac42c5
#
_cell.length_a   1.000
_cell.length_b   1.000
_cell.length_c   1.000
_cell.angle_alpha   90.00
_cell.angle_beta   90.00
_cell.angle_gamma   90.00
#
_symmetry.space_group_name_H-M   'P 1'
#
loop_
_entity.id
_entity.type
_entity.pdbx_description
1 polymer ?
#
loop_
_entity_poly.entity_id
_entity_poly.type
_entity_poly.pdbx_seq_one_letter_code
_entity_poly.pdbx_strand_id
1 'polypeptide(L)'
;NTLRNDNPRMNARVNFPTNQPKKILLTSKDCDKELNFFKDNDVQIYKNKDLAQIIKSFKDQDFCSILIEAGPKLANSFLQLGLVDEIISYTSNNELGDKAVSWFKENNAIENYGFKLESSYKIDSDIKEVFKKNG
;
A
#
# COMPACT_ATOMS: atom_id res chain seq x y z
N ASN A 1 12.37 -2.52 1.94
CA ASN A 1 12.94 -3.26 3.09
C ASN A 1 11.98 -3.52 4.23
N THR A 2 10.78 -2.93 4.24
CA THR A 2 9.72 -3.13 5.23
C THR A 2 9.47 -4.62 5.51
N LEU A 3 9.34 -5.43 4.48
CA LEU A 3 9.11 -6.87 4.64
C LEU A 3 10.18 -7.56 5.51
N ARG A 4 11.46 -7.16 5.39
CA ARG A 4 12.55 -7.76 6.18
C ARG A 4 12.66 -7.18 7.58
N ASN A 5 12.37 -5.89 7.73
CA ASN A 5 12.55 -5.21 9.01
C ASN A 5 11.37 -5.50 9.96
N ASP A 6 10.15 -5.44 9.43
CA ASP A 6 8.94 -5.50 10.23
C ASP A 6 8.32 -6.91 10.25
N ASN A 7 8.77 -7.80 9.35
CA ASN A 7 8.28 -9.18 9.22
C ASN A 7 6.75 -9.28 9.33
N PRO A 8 5.97 -8.49 8.57
CA PRO A 8 4.53 -8.41 8.71
C PRO A 8 3.85 -9.69 8.22
N ARG A 9 2.71 -10.03 8.83
CA ARG A 9 1.88 -11.16 8.39
C ARG A 9 0.90 -10.77 7.28
N MET A 10 0.43 -9.51 7.29
CA MET A 10 -0.51 -8.93 6.33
C MET A 10 -1.79 -9.77 6.13
N ASN A 11 -2.45 -10.08 7.23
CA ASN A 11 -3.72 -10.81 7.26
C ASN A 11 -4.83 -9.87 7.73
N ALA A 12 -6.07 -10.13 7.28
CA ALA A 12 -7.25 -9.51 7.86
C ALA A 12 -7.40 -9.96 9.33
N ARG A 13 -7.49 -8.98 10.25
CA ARG A 13 -7.58 -9.21 11.70
C ARG A 13 -8.97 -8.80 12.17
N VAL A 14 -9.95 -9.62 11.85
CA VAL A 14 -11.36 -9.38 12.20
C VAL A 14 -11.89 -10.51 13.07
N ASN A 15 -12.89 -10.22 13.90
CA ASN A 15 -13.47 -11.17 14.87
C ASN A 15 -14.59 -12.03 14.26
N PHE A 16 -14.66 -12.15 12.94
CA PHE A 16 -15.63 -12.96 12.24
C PHE A 16 -14.94 -13.72 11.08
N PRO A 17 -15.54 -14.85 10.65
CA PRO A 17 -15.01 -15.60 9.50
C PRO A 17 -14.90 -14.71 8.26
N THR A 18 -13.70 -14.65 7.66
CA THR A 18 -13.45 -13.91 6.44
C THR A 18 -12.42 -14.59 5.57
N ASN A 19 -12.55 -14.43 4.27
CA ASN A 19 -11.52 -14.86 3.34
C ASN A 19 -10.28 -13.96 3.50
N GLN A 20 -9.12 -14.57 3.62
CA GLN A 20 -7.88 -13.83 3.68
C GLN A 20 -7.53 -13.25 2.30
N PRO A 21 -6.98 -12.02 2.25
CA PRO A 21 -6.56 -11.42 0.99
C PRO A 21 -5.42 -12.22 0.35
N LYS A 22 -5.42 -12.34 -0.97
CA LYS A 22 -4.26 -12.84 -1.70
C LYS A 22 -3.11 -11.87 -1.54
N LYS A 23 -1.91 -12.39 -1.26
CA LYS A 23 -0.72 -11.57 -1.03
C LYS A 23 0.11 -11.46 -2.31
N ILE A 24 0.55 -10.25 -2.61
CA ILE A 24 1.35 -9.95 -3.79
C ILE A 24 2.61 -9.22 -3.36
N LEU A 25 3.75 -9.70 -3.79
CA LEU A 25 5.05 -9.10 -3.54
C LEU A 25 5.67 -8.57 -4.83
N LEU A 26 5.90 -7.26 -4.87
CA LEU A 26 6.68 -6.61 -5.92
C LEU A 26 8.11 -6.40 -5.41
N THR A 27 9.08 -7.05 -6.03
CA THR A 27 10.48 -6.99 -5.59
C THR A 27 11.44 -7.17 -6.74
N SER A 28 12.63 -6.59 -6.65
CA SER A 28 13.76 -6.87 -7.54
C SER A 28 14.76 -7.87 -6.94
N LYS A 29 14.56 -8.29 -5.69
CA LYS A 29 15.49 -9.12 -4.94
C LYS A 29 14.84 -10.44 -4.53
N ASP A 30 15.65 -11.44 -4.27
CA ASP A 30 15.18 -12.66 -3.63
C ASP A 30 14.74 -12.38 -2.19
N CYS A 31 13.69 -13.06 -1.77
CA CYS A 31 13.10 -12.92 -0.44
C CYS A 31 13.23 -14.24 0.30
N ASP A 32 13.50 -14.11 1.59
CA ASP A 32 13.45 -15.22 2.52
C ASP A 32 11.99 -15.66 2.69
N LYS A 33 11.70 -16.90 2.34
CA LYS A 33 10.35 -17.47 2.42
C LYS A 33 9.93 -17.88 3.84
N GLU A 34 10.85 -17.84 4.81
CA GLU A 34 10.54 -18.09 6.23
C GLU A 34 9.85 -16.89 6.90
N LEU A 35 9.84 -15.72 6.25
CA LEU A 35 9.16 -14.54 6.76
C LEU A 35 7.65 -14.78 6.92
N ASN A 36 7.06 -14.14 7.94
CA ASN A 36 5.63 -14.25 8.26
C ASN A 36 4.71 -13.89 7.10
N PHE A 37 5.17 -13.03 6.20
CA PHE A 37 4.44 -12.67 4.98
C PHE A 37 4.08 -13.88 4.11
N PHE A 38 4.94 -14.90 4.06
CA PHE A 38 4.75 -16.10 3.23
C PHE A 38 3.97 -17.21 3.94
N LYS A 39 3.67 -17.04 5.23
CA LYS A 39 2.86 -17.99 5.97
C LYS A 39 1.38 -17.80 5.68
N ASP A 40 0.62 -18.87 5.76
CA ASP A 40 -0.85 -18.95 5.69
C ASP A 40 -1.51 -18.79 4.32
N ASN A 41 -0.87 -18.18 3.32
CA ASN A 41 -1.46 -17.98 1.98
C ASN A 41 -0.40 -18.08 0.89
N ASP A 42 -0.82 -18.48 -0.29
CA ASP A 42 0.01 -18.38 -1.49
C ASP A 42 0.35 -16.92 -1.79
N VAL A 43 1.63 -16.65 -2.01
CA VAL A 43 2.15 -15.33 -2.36
C VAL A 43 2.56 -15.30 -3.81
N GLN A 44 1.96 -14.41 -4.58
CA GLN A 44 2.41 -14.12 -5.94
C GLN A 44 3.59 -13.16 -5.91
N ILE A 45 4.69 -13.50 -6.59
CA ILE A 45 5.91 -12.67 -6.62
C ILE A 45 6.13 -12.16 -8.05
N TYR A 46 6.22 -10.84 -8.18
CA TYR A 46 6.55 -10.17 -9.43
C TYR A 46 7.91 -9.50 -9.30
N LYS A 47 8.87 -9.91 -10.14
CA LYS A 47 10.22 -9.34 -10.20
C LYS A 47 10.36 -8.47 -11.45
N ASN A 48 10.83 -7.22 -11.25
CA ASN A 48 11.21 -6.30 -12.34
C ASN A 48 10.19 -6.18 -13.47
N LYS A 49 8.90 -6.12 -13.16
CA LYS A 49 7.83 -5.99 -14.13
C LYS A 49 7.23 -4.59 -14.16
N ASP A 50 6.71 -4.22 -15.32
CA ASP A 50 5.92 -3.02 -15.50
C ASP A 50 4.65 -3.06 -14.63
N LEU A 51 4.45 -2.02 -13.81
CA LEU A 51 3.32 -1.94 -12.89
C LEU A 51 1.98 -1.95 -13.62
N ALA A 52 1.88 -1.26 -14.76
CA ALA A 52 0.64 -1.22 -15.54
C ALA A 52 0.28 -2.61 -16.08
N GLN A 53 1.28 -3.38 -16.55
CA GLN A 53 1.07 -4.76 -16.98
C GLN A 53 0.67 -5.68 -15.83
N ILE A 54 1.26 -5.50 -14.64
CA ILE A 54 0.90 -6.27 -13.45
C ILE A 54 -0.56 -6.00 -13.08
N ILE A 55 -0.96 -4.73 -12.98
CA ILE A 55 -2.34 -4.35 -12.66
C ILE A 55 -3.32 -4.90 -13.71
N LYS A 56 -2.97 -4.81 -14.98
CA LYS A 56 -3.79 -5.39 -16.06
C LYS A 56 -3.97 -6.91 -15.89
N SER A 57 -2.92 -7.63 -15.48
CA SER A 57 -3.00 -9.08 -15.26
C SER A 57 -3.92 -9.48 -14.10
N PHE A 58 -4.18 -8.57 -13.16
CA PHE A 58 -5.10 -8.81 -12.05
C PHE A 58 -6.56 -8.81 -12.47
N LYS A 59 -6.90 -8.06 -13.52
CA LYS A 59 -8.24 -8.07 -14.10
C LYS A 59 -8.65 -9.47 -14.56
N ASP A 60 -7.71 -10.23 -15.09
CA ASP A 60 -7.93 -11.60 -15.56
C ASP A 60 -8.00 -12.62 -14.40
N GLN A 61 -7.76 -12.18 -13.18
CA GLN A 61 -7.77 -13.00 -11.96
C GLN A 61 -8.94 -12.65 -11.02
N ASP A 62 -9.94 -11.92 -11.50
CA ASP A 62 -11.14 -11.51 -10.76
C ASP A 62 -10.87 -10.71 -9.47
N PHE A 63 -9.78 -9.94 -9.43
CA PHE A 63 -9.54 -9.02 -8.31
C PHE A 63 -10.48 -7.82 -8.41
N CYS A 64 -11.32 -7.64 -7.40
CA CYS A 64 -12.23 -6.48 -7.30
C CYS A 64 -11.55 -5.24 -6.75
N SER A 65 -10.55 -5.40 -5.88
CA SER A 65 -9.79 -4.31 -5.27
C SER A 65 -8.38 -4.74 -4.90
N ILE A 66 -7.46 -3.78 -4.84
CA ILE A 66 -6.07 -4.00 -4.49
C ILE A 66 -5.67 -2.97 -3.44
N LEU A 67 -5.23 -3.44 -2.27
CA LEU A 67 -4.63 -2.59 -1.24
C LEU A 67 -3.12 -2.54 -1.44
N ILE A 68 -2.57 -1.33 -1.57
CA ILE A 68 -1.14 -1.10 -1.76
C ILE A 68 -0.55 -0.64 -0.42
N GLU A 69 0.14 -1.53 0.27
CA GLU A 69 0.92 -1.22 1.46
C GLU A 69 2.41 -1.24 1.10
N ALA A 70 2.91 -0.13 0.61
CA ALA A 70 4.25 -0.03 0.04
C ALA A 70 5.04 1.13 0.62
N GLY A 71 6.37 1.01 0.61
CA GLY A 71 7.24 2.14 0.92
C GLY A 71 7.15 3.25 -0.14
N PRO A 72 7.68 4.45 0.16
CA PRO A 72 7.45 5.66 -0.65
C PRO A 72 7.77 5.51 -2.13
N LYS A 73 8.83 4.78 -2.48
CA LYS A 73 9.24 4.61 -3.89
C LYS A 73 8.17 3.92 -4.73
N LEU A 74 7.63 2.82 -4.22
CA LEU A 74 6.62 2.05 -4.94
C LEU A 74 5.27 2.76 -4.94
N ALA A 75 4.86 3.34 -3.80
CA ALA A 75 3.64 4.13 -3.70
C ALA A 75 3.64 5.30 -4.69
N ASN A 76 4.73 6.08 -4.75
CA ASN A 76 4.87 7.17 -5.72
C ASN A 76 4.83 6.68 -7.19
N SER A 77 5.38 5.49 -7.49
CA SER A 77 5.29 4.95 -8.85
C SER A 77 3.85 4.65 -9.26
N PHE A 78 3.03 4.11 -8.36
CA PHE A 78 1.59 3.90 -8.62
C PHE A 78 0.85 5.23 -8.81
N LEU A 79 1.14 6.24 -7.99
CA LEU A 79 0.55 7.58 -8.13
C LEU A 79 0.91 8.23 -9.46
N GLN A 80 2.19 8.22 -9.84
CA GLN A 80 2.67 8.79 -11.10
C GLN A 80 2.05 8.14 -12.34
N LEU A 81 1.78 6.84 -12.26
CA LEU A 81 1.13 6.10 -13.35
C LEU A 81 -0.40 6.24 -13.35
N GLY A 82 -0.97 6.96 -12.38
CA GLY A 82 -2.41 7.12 -12.27
C GLY A 82 -3.18 5.85 -11.90
N LEU A 83 -2.52 4.88 -11.29
CA LEU A 83 -3.06 3.55 -10.94
C LEU A 83 -3.65 3.48 -9.51
N VAL A 84 -3.98 4.62 -8.93
CA VAL A 84 -4.57 4.74 -7.58
C VAL A 84 -5.90 5.44 -7.68
N ASP A 85 -6.94 4.89 -7.09
CA ASP A 85 -8.30 5.44 -7.04
C ASP A 85 -8.59 6.13 -5.70
N GLU A 86 -8.01 5.60 -4.61
CA GLU A 86 -8.23 6.09 -3.25
C GLU A 86 -6.92 6.06 -2.45
N ILE A 87 -6.71 7.07 -1.61
CA ILE A 87 -5.60 7.13 -0.66
C ILE A 87 -6.19 7.22 0.75
N ILE A 88 -5.75 6.33 1.63
CA ILE A 88 -6.07 6.38 3.06
C ILE A 88 -4.79 6.74 3.82
N SER A 89 -4.81 7.88 4.50
CA SER A 89 -3.71 8.39 5.31
C SER A 89 -4.04 8.28 6.79
N TYR A 90 -3.07 7.87 7.60
CA TYR A 90 -3.12 7.91 9.05
C TYR A 90 -1.99 8.79 9.54
N THR A 91 -2.32 9.86 10.25
CA THR A 91 -1.35 10.83 10.80
C THR A 91 -1.40 10.77 12.32
N SER A 92 -0.27 10.45 12.93
CA SER A 92 -0.09 10.48 14.38
C SER A 92 0.45 11.84 14.82
N ASN A 93 0.15 12.22 16.08
CA ASN A 93 0.75 13.41 16.70
C ASN A 93 2.23 13.21 17.07
N ASN A 94 2.76 12.00 16.93
CA ASN A 94 4.17 11.72 17.25
C ASN A 94 5.07 12.05 16.06
N GLU A 95 6.06 12.91 16.29
CA GLU A 95 7.09 13.18 15.29
C GLU A 95 8.09 12.03 15.20
N LEU A 96 8.40 11.61 13.99
CA LEU A 96 9.35 10.51 13.73
C LEU A 96 10.81 10.96 13.72
N GLY A 97 11.08 12.27 13.82
CA GLY A 97 12.42 12.87 13.82
C GLY A 97 13.08 12.91 12.44
N ASP A 98 14.30 13.47 12.40
CA ASP A 98 15.02 13.83 11.15
C ASP A 98 15.39 12.64 10.25
N LYS A 99 15.38 11.42 10.77
CA LYS A 99 15.66 10.20 10.00
C LYS A 99 14.41 9.56 9.38
N ALA A 100 13.26 10.17 9.58
CA ALA A 100 12.02 9.69 9.00
C ALA A 100 12.06 9.77 7.48
N VAL A 101 11.46 8.79 6.82
CA VAL A 101 11.36 8.77 5.37
C VAL A 101 10.03 9.40 4.98
N SER A 102 10.07 10.55 4.30
CA SER A 102 8.88 11.14 3.72
C SER A 102 8.24 10.19 2.71
N TRP A 103 6.94 10.01 2.80
CA TRP A 103 6.22 9.15 1.86
C TRP A 103 5.91 9.85 0.53
N PHE A 104 5.94 11.20 0.51
CA PHE A 104 5.93 12.00 -0.72
C PHE A 104 7.33 12.51 -1.05
N LYS A 105 7.64 12.59 -2.33
CA LYS A 105 8.78 13.37 -2.78
C LYS A 105 8.48 14.85 -2.53
N GLU A 106 9.51 15.60 -2.17
CA GLU A 106 9.46 17.04 -1.93
C GLU A 106 8.58 17.75 -2.97
N ASN A 107 7.66 18.58 -2.49
CA ASN A 107 6.72 19.42 -3.26
C ASN A 107 5.59 18.73 -4.03
N ASN A 108 5.35 17.45 -3.87
CA ASN A 108 4.20 16.78 -4.47
C ASN A 108 3.10 16.58 -3.43
N ALA A 109 2.17 17.51 -3.36
CA ALA A 109 0.95 17.33 -2.60
C ALA A 109 0.03 16.28 -3.26
N ILE A 110 -0.83 15.64 -2.47
CA ILE A 110 -1.83 14.66 -2.95
C ILE A 110 -2.69 15.25 -4.07
N GLU A 111 -3.03 16.52 -3.95
CA GLU A 111 -3.83 17.29 -4.89
C GLU A 111 -3.21 17.36 -6.29
N ASN A 112 -1.89 17.36 -6.39
CA ASN A 112 -1.18 17.38 -7.68
C ASN A 112 -1.41 16.09 -8.51
N TYR A 113 -1.89 15.03 -7.88
CA TYR A 113 -2.28 13.78 -8.54
C TYR A 113 -3.79 13.69 -8.80
N GLY A 114 -4.54 14.78 -8.56
CA GLY A 114 -5.98 14.85 -8.82
C GLY A 114 -6.86 14.27 -7.71
N PHE A 115 -6.32 14.11 -6.50
CA PHE A 115 -7.09 13.65 -5.36
C PHE A 115 -7.65 14.84 -4.57
N LYS A 116 -8.84 14.63 -4.00
CA LYS A 116 -9.47 15.56 -3.04
C LYS A 116 -9.81 14.83 -1.75
N LEU A 117 -9.71 15.56 -0.64
CA LEU A 117 -10.16 15.05 0.65
C LEU A 117 -11.67 14.79 0.61
N GLU A 118 -12.07 13.54 0.81
CA GLU A 118 -13.47 13.13 0.90
C GLU A 118 -13.95 13.14 2.36
N SER A 119 -13.12 12.64 3.27
CA SER A 119 -13.48 12.58 4.69
C SER A 119 -12.25 12.59 5.59
N SER A 120 -12.42 13.10 6.81
CA SER A 120 -11.42 13.12 7.85
C SER A 120 -12.07 12.69 9.18
N TYR A 121 -11.43 11.79 9.90
CA TYR A 121 -11.90 11.21 11.14
C TYR A 121 -10.80 11.23 12.19
N LYS A 122 -11.15 11.61 13.42
CA LYS A 122 -10.26 11.44 14.56
C LYS A 122 -10.42 10.03 15.12
N ILE A 123 -9.30 9.31 15.30
CA ILE A 123 -9.22 7.98 15.90
C ILE A 123 -8.26 8.09 17.08
N ASP A 124 -8.78 8.18 18.30
CA ASP A 124 -8.01 8.49 19.51
C ASP A 124 -7.18 9.78 19.35
N SER A 125 -5.85 9.67 19.29
CA SER A 125 -4.91 10.77 19.04
C SER A 125 -4.59 10.99 17.57
N ASP A 126 -4.95 10.06 16.71
CA ASP A 126 -4.56 10.02 15.31
C ASP A 126 -5.67 10.58 14.41
N ILE A 127 -5.31 10.97 13.21
CA ILE A 127 -6.24 11.44 12.17
C ILE A 127 -6.19 10.44 11.02
N LYS A 128 -7.37 9.92 10.63
CA LYS A 128 -7.56 9.17 9.40
C LYS A 128 -8.18 10.09 8.35
N GLU A 129 -7.55 10.19 7.19
CA GLU A 129 -8.04 10.93 6.04
C GLU A 129 -8.21 10.01 4.84
N VAL A 130 -9.29 10.23 4.09
CA VAL A 130 -9.58 9.51 2.86
C VAL A 130 -9.62 10.51 1.72
N PHE A 131 -8.80 10.26 0.71
CA PHE A 131 -8.74 11.07 -0.50
C PHE A 131 -9.20 10.23 -1.69
N LYS A 132 -10.07 10.80 -2.51
CA LYS A 132 -10.51 10.15 -3.75
C LYS A 132 -10.10 10.94 -4.98
N LYS A 133 -9.85 10.21 -6.05
CA LYS A 133 -9.58 10.80 -7.35
C LYS A 133 -10.87 11.41 -7.91
N ASN A 134 -10.75 12.63 -8.42
CA ASN A 134 -11.88 13.23 -9.16
C ASN A 134 -12.11 12.39 -10.42
N GLY A 135 -13.33 11.93 -10.61
CA GLY A 135 -13.76 11.28 -11.85
C GLY A 135 -13.76 12.23 -13.03
#